data_6afe2ea948e9c3d2f1d1840ef3d2838f
#
_entry.id   6afe2ea948e9c3d2f1d1840ef3d2838f
#
_cell.length_a   1.000
_cell.length_b   1.000
_cell.length_c   1.000
_cell.angle_alpha   90.00
_cell.angle_beta   90.00
_cell.angle_gamma   90.00
#
_symmetry.space_group_name_H-M   'P 1'
#
loop_
_entity.id
_entity.type
_entity.pdbx_description
1 polymer ?
#
loop_
_entity_poly.entity_id
_entity_poly.type
_entity_poly.pdbx_seq_one_letter_code
_entity_poly.pdbx_strand_id
1 'polypeptide(L)'
;MLQCKTQIYIVYFSSVALSCFTLILWSGPSRFLPGYSDSLPTAQTRQGVARGERWQTRDGRYYSVFRGIPFAKQPVQERRFLVPEELDEEDTWDGIVDFNRDVPKCYQTDMMLGGFDVGREDCLQLNIYSPDLKPDSPLPVMVWIHGGGFVIGSGSSVLQGPGFLMDHDVVVVSINYRLGIFGFLSLETEDAPGNLGLWDQRMALVWVRKNIAYFGGDPNKVTIFGESAGSMSVNFHLLSPQSRGLFHQAIMQSGTAISSYTNLNKSPSHYSNSVAEKLGCGMSDNVLKCLQDVPAKTLHGHLFDFDQCAINRNIGLTFPGN
;
A
#
# COMPACT_ATOMS: atom_id res chain seq x y z
N MET A 1 23.65 16.47 25.01
CA MET A 1 23.58 15.00 24.87
C MET A 1 22.28 14.53 25.48
N LEU A 2 21.17 14.62 24.75
CA LEU A 2 19.93 13.93 25.13
C LEU A 2 19.90 12.63 24.34
N GLN A 3 20.13 11.54 25.04
CA GLN A 3 19.89 10.20 24.52
C GLN A 3 18.42 10.09 24.17
N CYS A 4 18.12 9.79 22.93
CA CYS A 4 16.80 9.34 22.51
C CYS A 4 16.58 7.96 23.15
N LYS A 5 16.18 7.95 24.43
CA LYS A 5 15.67 6.75 25.08
C LYS A 5 14.25 6.59 24.62
N THR A 6 14.03 5.58 23.86
CA THR A 6 12.73 5.08 23.42
C THR A 6 11.82 4.90 24.65
N GLN A 7 10.98 5.88 24.93
CA GLN A 7 9.80 5.65 25.73
C GLN A 7 8.65 5.33 24.78
N ILE A 8 8.44 4.05 24.60
CA ILE A 8 7.19 3.56 24.03
C ILE A 8 6.11 3.90 25.05
N TYR A 9 5.36 4.97 24.81
CA TYR A 9 4.10 5.19 25.48
C TYR A 9 3.09 4.25 24.85
N ILE A 10 2.97 3.05 25.46
CA ILE A 10 1.81 2.19 25.26
C ILE A 10 0.65 2.93 25.91
N VAL A 11 -0.12 3.63 25.08
CA VAL A 11 -1.42 4.15 25.50
C VAL A 11 -2.35 2.93 25.59
N TYR A 12 -2.44 2.36 26.79
CA TYR A 12 -3.47 1.41 27.11
C TYR A 12 -4.82 2.13 27.07
N PHE A 13 -5.58 1.97 25.98
CA PHE A 13 -7.01 2.15 26.04
C PHE A 13 -7.61 0.92 26.75
N SER A 14 -7.69 1.01 28.08
CA SER A 14 -8.55 0.15 28.85
C SER A 14 -9.98 0.66 28.71
N SER A 15 -10.74 0.10 27.80
CA SER A 15 -12.19 0.10 27.91
C SER A 15 -12.70 -1.28 27.55
N VAL A 16 -13.00 -1.99 28.64
CA VAL A 16 -13.77 -3.21 28.66
C VAL A 16 -15.11 -2.96 27.99
N ALA A 17 -15.33 -3.57 26.84
CA ALA A 17 -16.64 -3.85 26.32
C ALA A 17 -16.68 -5.30 25.87
N LEU A 18 -16.85 -6.18 26.84
CA LEU A 18 -17.29 -7.55 26.64
C LEU A 18 -18.75 -7.46 26.21
N SER A 19 -19.05 -7.55 24.92
CA SER A 19 -20.41 -7.66 24.40
C SER A 19 -20.52 -8.89 23.52
N CYS A 20 -21.27 -9.82 24.05
CA CYS A 20 -21.82 -11.04 23.49
C CYS A 20 -21.89 -11.11 21.98
N PHE A 21 -21.09 -12.00 21.37
CA PHE A 21 -21.35 -12.53 20.04
C PHE A 21 -22.55 -13.45 20.09
N THR A 22 -23.72 -12.94 19.79
CA THR A 22 -24.85 -13.76 19.35
C THR A 22 -24.75 -13.90 17.83
N LEU A 23 -24.29 -15.05 17.39
CA LEU A 23 -24.40 -15.49 15.99
C LEU A 23 -25.90 -15.67 15.69
N ILE A 24 -26.51 -14.68 15.06
CA ILE A 24 -27.80 -14.84 14.41
C ILE A 24 -27.48 -15.26 12.95
N LEU A 25 -27.55 -16.57 12.70
CA LEU A 25 -27.66 -17.10 11.34
C LEU A 25 -29.05 -16.70 10.79
N TRP A 26 -29.08 -15.59 10.11
CA TRP A 26 -30.31 -15.20 9.38
C TRP A 26 -30.23 -15.74 7.96
N SER A 27 -30.83 -16.91 7.76
CA SER A 27 -31.21 -17.44 6.46
C SER A 27 -32.50 -16.74 6.02
N GLY A 28 -32.41 -15.52 5.52
CA GLY A 28 -33.53 -14.84 4.88
C GLY A 28 -33.72 -15.36 3.44
N PRO A 29 -34.96 -15.43 2.91
CA PRO A 29 -35.19 -15.89 1.56
C PRO A 29 -34.58 -14.93 0.56
N SER A 30 -33.80 -15.47 -0.41
CA SER A 30 -33.27 -14.77 -1.56
C SER A 30 -34.41 -14.12 -2.35
N ARG A 31 -34.58 -12.80 -2.20
CA ARG A 31 -35.48 -12.02 -3.06
C ARG A 31 -34.76 -11.82 -4.38
N PHE A 32 -35.18 -12.53 -5.41
CA PHE A 32 -34.87 -12.23 -6.81
C PHE A 32 -35.41 -10.84 -7.15
N LEU A 33 -34.52 -9.84 -7.26
CA LEU A 33 -34.86 -8.54 -7.82
C LEU A 33 -34.71 -8.62 -9.36
N PRO A 34 -35.66 -8.09 -10.13
CA PRO A 34 -35.57 -8.07 -11.59
C PRO A 34 -34.38 -7.19 -12.02
N GLY A 35 -33.50 -7.74 -12.86
CA GLY A 35 -32.28 -7.06 -13.34
C GLY A 35 -30.95 -7.59 -12.75
N TYR A 36 -31.01 -8.59 -11.90
CA TYR A 36 -29.80 -9.22 -11.34
C TYR A 36 -29.16 -10.16 -12.37
N SER A 37 -27.94 -9.83 -12.82
CA SER A 37 -27.10 -10.77 -13.57
C SER A 37 -26.40 -11.70 -12.59
N ASP A 38 -26.60 -13.01 -12.70
CA ASP A 38 -25.89 -14.04 -11.91
C ASP A 38 -24.38 -14.09 -12.21
N SER A 39 -23.91 -13.36 -13.23
CA SER A 39 -22.51 -13.33 -13.59
C SER A 39 -21.68 -12.47 -12.63
N LEU A 40 -20.53 -13.00 -12.20
CA LEU A 40 -19.55 -12.24 -11.43
C LEU A 40 -19.04 -11.03 -12.24
N PRO A 41 -18.73 -9.91 -11.58
CA PRO A 41 -18.25 -8.71 -12.27
C PRO A 41 -16.90 -9.00 -12.94
N THR A 42 -16.76 -8.55 -14.19
CA THR A 42 -15.50 -8.63 -14.95
C THR A 42 -15.12 -7.25 -15.46
N ALA A 43 -13.81 -6.97 -15.46
CA ALA A 43 -13.24 -5.76 -16.01
C ALA A 43 -12.05 -6.11 -16.91
N GLN A 44 -11.98 -5.48 -18.09
CA GLN A 44 -10.81 -5.57 -18.94
C GLN A 44 -9.74 -4.66 -18.35
N THR A 45 -8.51 -5.17 -18.16
CA THR A 45 -7.34 -4.37 -17.82
C THR A 45 -6.35 -4.43 -18.99
N ARG A 46 -5.27 -3.67 -18.90
CA ARG A 46 -4.19 -3.78 -19.88
C ARG A 46 -3.49 -5.14 -19.84
N GLN A 47 -3.49 -5.79 -18.68
CA GLN A 47 -2.83 -7.07 -18.47
C GLN A 47 -3.74 -8.28 -18.80
N GLY A 48 -5.06 -8.08 -18.89
CA GLY A 48 -6.03 -9.15 -19.17
C GLY A 48 -7.38 -8.93 -18.52
N VAL A 49 -8.25 -9.93 -18.54
CA VAL A 49 -9.59 -9.86 -17.94
C VAL A 49 -9.54 -10.22 -16.46
N ALA A 50 -9.90 -9.28 -15.62
CA ALA A 50 -10.07 -9.49 -14.19
C ALA A 50 -11.52 -9.88 -13.87
N ARG A 51 -11.73 -10.93 -13.07
CA ARG A 51 -13.03 -11.28 -12.49
C ARG A 51 -12.99 -11.05 -10.99
N GLY A 52 -13.97 -10.31 -10.47
CA GLY A 52 -14.12 -9.97 -9.07
C GLY A 52 -15.27 -10.68 -8.40
N GLU A 53 -15.66 -10.14 -7.26
CA GLU A 53 -16.79 -10.55 -6.44
C GLU A 53 -17.83 -9.44 -6.40
N ARG A 54 -19.01 -9.76 -5.90
CA ARG A 54 -20.07 -8.79 -5.61
C ARG A 54 -20.34 -8.75 -4.12
N TRP A 55 -20.16 -7.56 -3.53
CA TRP A 55 -20.45 -7.32 -2.12
C TRP A 55 -21.65 -6.38 -2.00
N GLN A 56 -22.18 -6.27 -0.79
CA GLN A 56 -23.31 -5.41 -0.47
C GLN A 56 -22.94 -4.49 0.69
N THR A 57 -23.32 -3.21 0.59
CA THR A 57 -23.19 -2.26 1.67
C THR A 57 -24.24 -2.57 2.77
N ARG A 58 -24.12 -1.93 3.94
CA ARG A 58 -25.11 -2.04 5.00
C ARG A 58 -26.50 -1.56 4.57
N ASP A 59 -26.57 -0.59 3.65
CA ASP A 59 -27.83 -0.02 3.15
C ASP A 59 -28.38 -0.82 1.97
N GLY A 60 -27.75 -1.95 1.60
CA GLY A 60 -28.24 -2.90 0.61
C GLY A 60 -27.79 -2.64 -0.81
N ARG A 61 -26.92 -1.65 -1.05
CA ARG A 61 -26.38 -1.37 -2.37
C ARG A 61 -25.32 -2.41 -2.76
N TYR A 62 -25.43 -3.00 -3.94
CA TYR A 62 -24.40 -3.90 -4.47
C TYR A 62 -23.27 -3.11 -5.12
N TYR A 63 -22.06 -3.64 -4.99
CA TYR A 63 -20.86 -3.11 -5.64
C TYR A 63 -19.90 -4.22 -6.05
N SER A 64 -19.10 -3.95 -7.06
CA SER A 64 -18.08 -4.86 -7.59
C SER A 64 -16.78 -4.73 -6.82
N VAL A 65 -16.13 -5.85 -6.52
CA VAL A 65 -14.92 -5.94 -5.70
C VAL A 65 -13.86 -6.75 -6.43
N PHE A 66 -12.69 -6.17 -6.63
CA PHE A 66 -11.53 -6.84 -7.20
C PHE A 66 -10.38 -6.69 -6.22
N ARG A 67 -9.82 -7.80 -5.74
CA ARG A 67 -8.82 -7.81 -4.67
C ARG A 67 -7.54 -8.52 -5.08
N GLY A 68 -6.41 -7.88 -4.81
CA GLY A 68 -5.10 -8.48 -5.08
C GLY A 68 -4.61 -8.28 -6.51
N ILE A 69 -5.02 -7.20 -7.21
CA ILE A 69 -4.53 -6.90 -8.55
C ILE A 69 -3.08 -6.37 -8.46
N PRO A 70 -2.12 -6.98 -9.14
CA PRO A 70 -0.75 -6.46 -9.19
C PRO A 70 -0.72 -5.14 -9.97
N PHE A 71 0.03 -4.16 -9.47
CA PHE A 71 0.19 -2.86 -10.13
C PHE A 71 1.64 -2.58 -10.58
N ALA A 72 2.58 -3.42 -10.17
CA ALA A 72 3.99 -3.35 -10.52
C ALA A 72 4.60 -4.76 -10.57
N LYS A 73 5.76 -4.90 -11.20
CA LYS A 73 6.57 -6.11 -11.06
C LYS A 73 6.94 -6.31 -9.60
N GLN A 74 6.90 -7.55 -9.13
CA GLN A 74 7.07 -7.80 -7.70
C GLN A 74 8.52 -7.58 -7.27
N PRO A 75 8.74 -6.90 -6.11
CA PRO A 75 10.05 -6.46 -5.65
C PRO A 75 10.79 -7.59 -4.91
N VAL A 76 10.98 -8.71 -5.57
CA VAL A 76 11.61 -9.91 -5.03
C VAL A 76 12.98 -10.13 -5.64
N GLN A 77 13.87 -10.83 -4.92
CA GLN A 77 15.21 -11.20 -5.39
C GLN A 77 16.00 -9.97 -5.89
N GLU A 78 16.36 -9.92 -7.15
CA GLU A 78 17.17 -8.85 -7.75
C GLU A 78 16.44 -7.51 -7.81
N ARG A 79 15.09 -7.51 -7.74
CA ARG A 79 14.28 -6.28 -7.66
C ARG A 79 14.09 -5.76 -6.23
N ARG A 80 14.54 -6.53 -5.21
CA ARG A 80 14.55 -6.03 -3.85
C ARG A 80 15.44 -4.79 -3.77
N PHE A 81 14.99 -3.75 -3.09
CA PHE A 81 15.66 -2.45 -2.97
C PHE A 81 15.81 -1.63 -4.25
N LEU A 82 15.19 -2.04 -5.36
CA LEU A 82 15.10 -1.23 -6.57
C LEU A 82 13.78 -0.45 -6.64
N VAL A 83 13.77 0.61 -7.44
CA VAL A 83 12.56 1.35 -7.79
C VAL A 83 11.58 0.39 -8.48
N PRO A 84 10.26 0.46 -8.19
CA PRO A 84 9.28 -0.44 -8.78
C PRO A 84 9.24 -0.28 -10.31
N GLU A 85 9.14 -1.41 -11.01
CA GLU A 85 9.00 -1.47 -12.45
C GLU A 85 7.52 -1.59 -12.84
N GLU A 86 7.13 -0.91 -13.91
CA GLU A 86 5.79 -1.04 -14.46
C GLU A 86 5.60 -2.45 -15.07
N LEU A 87 4.35 -2.95 -15.00
CA LEU A 87 3.95 -4.17 -15.71
C LEU A 87 4.00 -3.95 -17.22
N ASP A 88 4.58 -4.90 -17.94
CA ASP A 88 4.71 -4.89 -19.39
C ASP A 88 3.89 -6.01 -20.06
N GLU A 89 4.20 -6.31 -21.33
CA GLU A 89 3.50 -7.32 -22.11
C GLU A 89 3.75 -8.76 -21.61
N GLU A 90 4.86 -9.00 -20.90
CA GLU A 90 5.19 -10.31 -20.32
C GLU A 90 4.39 -10.56 -19.03
N ASP A 91 3.88 -9.51 -18.39
CA ASP A 91 3.06 -9.58 -17.18
C ASP A 91 1.55 -9.73 -17.48
N THR A 92 1.18 -10.00 -18.73
CA THR A 92 -0.21 -10.24 -19.12
C THR A 92 -0.63 -11.66 -18.74
N TRP A 93 -1.93 -11.84 -18.55
CA TRP A 93 -2.52 -13.15 -18.33
C TRP A 93 -3.56 -13.48 -19.39
N ASP A 94 -3.60 -14.76 -19.77
CA ASP A 94 -4.58 -15.30 -20.71
C ASP A 94 -5.91 -15.60 -20.01
N GLY A 95 -7.01 -15.32 -20.71
CA GLY A 95 -8.36 -15.63 -20.24
C GLY A 95 -8.79 -14.75 -19.06
N ILE A 96 -9.57 -15.34 -18.16
CA ILE A 96 -10.15 -14.65 -17.01
C ILE A 96 -9.44 -15.09 -15.74
N VAL A 97 -8.89 -14.13 -14.98
CA VAL A 97 -8.24 -14.37 -13.69
C VAL A 97 -9.12 -13.86 -12.56
N ASP A 98 -9.27 -14.66 -11.51
CA ASP A 98 -10.04 -14.33 -10.31
C ASP A 98 -9.23 -13.45 -9.34
N PHE A 99 -9.71 -12.22 -9.11
CA PHE A 99 -9.19 -11.28 -8.14
C PHE A 99 -10.14 -11.20 -6.92
N ASN A 100 -10.17 -12.26 -6.14
CA ASN A 100 -11.06 -12.47 -4.99
C ASN A 100 -10.30 -12.71 -3.67
N ARG A 101 -8.99 -12.57 -3.66
CA ARG A 101 -8.15 -12.66 -2.48
C ARG A 101 -7.62 -11.29 -2.13
N ASP A 102 -7.77 -10.90 -0.87
CA ASP A 102 -7.26 -9.61 -0.39
C ASP A 102 -5.75 -9.49 -0.59
N VAL A 103 -5.27 -8.27 -0.70
CA VAL A 103 -3.83 -8.01 -0.83
C VAL A 103 -3.06 -8.68 0.31
N PRO A 104 -1.94 -9.36 0.03
CA PRO A 104 -1.07 -9.87 1.08
C PRO A 104 -0.47 -8.67 1.82
N LYS A 105 -0.27 -8.77 3.13
CA LYS A 105 0.53 -7.75 3.82
C LYS A 105 1.95 -7.74 3.22
N CYS A 106 2.54 -6.56 3.01
CA CYS A 106 3.98 -6.45 2.80
C CYS A 106 4.70 -6.91 4.07
N TYR A 107 5.95 -7.37 3.95
CA TYR A 107 6.70 -7.95 5.06
C TYR A 107 6.76 -6.97 6.24
N GLN A 108 6.28 -7.37 7.40
CA GLN A 108 6.13 -6.53 8.60
C GLN A 108 5.97 -7.37 9.87
N THR A 109 6.07 -6.74 11.04
CA THR A 109 5.70 -7.36 12.31
C THR A 109 4.25 -7.01 12.64
N ASP A 110 3.39 -8.01 12.85
CA ASP A 110 2.01 -7.77 13.27
C ASP A 110 1.96 -7.46 14.77
N MET A 111 1.90 -6.19 15.09
CA MET A 111 1.84 -5.73 16.48
C MET A 111 0.50 -6.04 17.16
N MET A 112 -0.56 -6.29 16.40
CA MET A 112 -1.89 -6.61 16.96
C MET A 112 -2.03 -8.09 17.33
N LEU A 113 -1.30 -8.98 16.66
CA LEU A 113 -1.34 -10.42 16.86
C LEU A 113 -0.18 -10.95 17.72
N GLY A 114 0.50 -10.10 18.49
CA GLY A 114 1.55 -10.52 19.41
C GLY A 114 2.97 -10.46 18.88
N GLY A 115 3.24 -9.66 17.86
CA GLY A 115 4.60 -9.36 17.39
C GLY A 115 5.22 -10.42 16.48
N PHE A 116 4.41 -11.21 15.79
CA PHE A 116 4.90 -12.17 14.80
C PHE A 116 5.18 -11.49 13.45
N ASP A 117 6.22 -11.95 12.76
CA ASP A 117 6.49 -11.55 11.40
C ASP A 117 5.43 -12.12 10.46
N VAL A 118 4.86 -11.24 9.66
CA VAL A 118 3.79 -11.59 8.70
C VAL A 118 4.07 -10.94 7.35
N GLY A 119 3.34 -11.42 6.34
CA GLY A 119 3.41 -10.85 5.00
C GLY A 119 4.53 -11.45 4.14
N ARG A 120 4.79 -10.80 3.05
CA ARG A 120 5.77 -11.23 2.04
C ARG A 120 6.28 -10.04 1.23
N GLU A 121 7.37 -10.24 0.49
CA GLU A 121 7.91 -9.21 -0.40
C GLU A 121 7.06 -9.02 -1.67
N ASP A 122 6.49 -10.12 -2.20
CA ASP A 122 5.53 -10.11 -3.31
C ASP A 122 4.19 -9.52 -2.84
N CYS A 123 4.13 -8.20 -2.73
CA CYS A 123 3.01 -7.50 -2.09
C CYS A 123 2.53 -6.24 -2.82
N LEU A 124 3.12 -5.87 -3.98
CA LEU A 124 2.73 -4.69 -4.73
C LEU A 124 1.43 -4.93 -5.49
N GLN A 125 0.35 -5.00 -4.72
CA GLN A 125 -1.01 -5.27 -5.17
C GLN A 125 -1.96 -4.22 -4.60
N LEU A 126 -3.11 -4.07 -5.26
CA LEU A 126 -4.17 -3.15 -4.86
C LEU A 126 -5.55 -3.84 -4.91
N ASN A 127 -6.51 -3.25 -4.22
CA ASN A 127 -7.92 -3.62 -4.31
C ASN A 127 -8.72 -2.48 -4.94
N ILE A 128 -9.78 -2.84 -5.68
CA ILE A 128 -10.70 -1.90 -6.31
C ILE A 128 -12.12 -2.24 -5.91
N TYR A 129 -12.87 -1.21 -5.56
CA TYR A 129 -14.27 -1.27 -5.18
C TYR A 129 -15.03 -0.28 -6.04
N SER A 130 -15.99 -0.76 -6.82
CA SER A 130 -16.74 0.07 -7.75
C SER A 130 -18.24 -0.18 -7.64
N PRO A 131 -19.05 0.86 -7.45
CA PRO A 131 -20.51 0.73 -7.44
C PRO A 131 -21.08 0.40 -8.81
N ASP A 132 -20.40 0.85 -9.89
CA ASP A 132 -20.79 0.57 -11.27
C ASP A 132 -19.55 0.51 -12.17
N LEU A 133 -19.41 -0.58 -12.93
CA LEU A 133 -18.30 -0.76 -13.89
C LEU A 133 -18.54 -0.03 -15.22
N LYS A 134 -19.77 0.36 -15.51
CA LYS A 134 -20.16 1.04 -16.76
C LYS A 134 -21.17 2.15 -16.49
N PRO A 135 -20.81 3.15 -15.66
CA PRO A 135 -21.71 4.25 -15.35
C PRO A 135 -21.92 5.14 -16.58
N ASP A 136 -23.05 5.83 -16.64
CA ASP A 136 -23.36 6.80 -17.70
C ASP A 136 -22.32 7.92 -17.78
N SER A 137 -21.74 8.29 -16.64
CA SER A 137 -20.61 9.22 -16.54
C SER A 137 -19.54 8.64 -15.60
N PRO A 138 -18.25 8.70 -15.98
CA PRO A 138 -17.17 8.15 -15.15
C PRO A 138 -17.16 8.74 -13.73
N LEU A 139 -17.01 7.86 -12.73
CA LEU A 139 -17.11 8.18 -11.31
C LEU A 139 -15.81 8.76 -10.76
N PRO A 140 -15.86 9.67 -9.77
CA PRO A 140 -14.66 10.09 -9.03
C PRO A 140 -13.96 8.88 -8.41
N VAL A 141 -12.62 8.97 -8.32
CA VAL A 141 -11.77 7.92 -7.78
C VAL A 141 -11.14 8.38 -6.48
N MET A 142 -11.17 7.55 -5.45
CA MET A 142 -10.52 7.78 -4.17
C MET A 142 -9.45 6.71 -3.93
N VAL A 143 -8.17 7.10 -3.85
CA VAL A 143 -7.05 6.18 -3.61
C VAL A 143 -6.59 6.28 -2.18
N TRP A 144 -6.80 5.20 -1.42
CA TRP A 144 -6.40 5.09 -0.03
C TRP A 144 -4.94 4.67 0.12
N ILE A 145 -4.17 5.45 0.87
CA ILE A 145 -2.81 5.14 1.30
C ILE A 145 -2.83 4.90 2.80
N HIS A 146 -2.57 3.65 3.22
CA HIS A 146 -2.64 3.28 4.63
C HIS A 146 -1.53 3.91 5.47
N GLY A 147 -1.79 4.10 6.76
CA GLY A 147 -0.81 4.52 7.76
C GLY A 147 -0.04 3.35 8.34
N GLY A 148 0.48 3.52 9.55
CA GLY A 148 1.25 2.51 10.29
C GLY A 148 2.74 2.82 10.36
N GLY A 149 3.12 4.11 10.42
CA GLY A 149 4.49 4.56 10.67
C GLY A 149 5.49 4.13 9.60
N PHE A 150 5.04 3.79 8.39
CA PHE A 150 5.84 3.20 7.30
C PHE A 150 6.45 1.82 7.63
N VAL A 151 6.06 1.19 8.72
CA VAL A 151 6.61 -0.12 9.18
C VAL A 151 5.56 -1.20 9.27
N ILE A 152 4.27 -0.85 9.38
CA ILE A 152 3.13 -1.77 9.40
C ILE A 152 1.98 -1.23 8.55
N GLY A 153 0.98 -2.06 8.29
CA GLY A 153 -0.22 -1.69 7.56
C GLY A 153 -0.40 -2.46 6.26
N SER A 154 -1.53 -2.25 5.62
CA SER A 154 -1.84 -2.81 4.29
C SER A 154 -3.08 -2.14 3.69
N GLY A 155 -3.28 -2.32 2.38
CA GLY A 155 -4.52 -1.96 1.69
C GLY A 155 -5.67 -2.96 1.91
N SER A 156 -5.54 -3.89 2.86
CA SER A 156 -6.56 -4.92 3.13
C SER A 156 -7.89 -4.33 3.59
N SER A 157 -8.98 -4.90 3.08
CA SER A 157 -10.35 -4.53 3.45
C SER A 157 -10.77 -4.93 4.87
N VAL A 158 -9.98 -5.77 5.54
CA VAL A 158 -10.32 -6.31 6.87
C VAL A 158 -10.40 -5.22 7.95
N LEU A 159 -9.47 -4.26 7.92
CA LEU A 159 -9.45 -3.16 8.89
C LEU A 159 -10.04 -1.86 8.35
N GLN A 160 -9.92 -1.61 7.06
CA GLN A 160 -10.24 -0.34 6.41
C GLN A 160 -11.08 -0.59 5.16
N GLY A 161 -12.15 -1.38 5.32
CA GLY A 161 -13.05 -1.71 4.23
C GLY A 161 -13.82 -0.48 3.69
N PRO A 162 -14.20 -0.49 2.41
CA PRO A 162 -14.80 0.65 1.72
C PRO A 162 -16.30 0.82 2.02
N GLY A 163 -16.90 -0.02 2.87
CA GLY A 163 -18.34 -0.21 2.99
C GLY A 163 -19.17 1.08 3.10
N PHE A 164 -18.68 2.09 3.85
CA PHE A 164 -19.35 3.38 3.96
C PHE A 164 -19.23 4.24 2.69
N LEU A 165 -18.07 4.20 2.02
CA LEU A 165 -17.84 4.96 0.79
C LEU A 165 -18.63 4.38 -0.39
N MET A 166 -18.92 3.06 -0.36
CA MET A 166 -19.66 2.38 -1.41
C MET A 166 -21.18 2.71 -1.42
N ASP A 167 -21.67 3.39 -0.40
CA ASP A 167 -23.02 3.98 -0.43
C ASP A 167 -23.08 5.24 -1.33
N HIS A 168 -21.91 5.73 -1.76
CA HIS A 168 -21.77 6.89 -2.65
C HIS A 168 -21.26 6.48 -4.05
N ASP A 169 -21.40 7.39 -5.02
CA ASP A 169 -20.96 7.19 -6.40
C ASP A 169 -19.47 7.52 -6.56
N VAL A 170 -18.62 6.72 -5.94
CA VAL A 170 -17.16 6.82 -6.01
C VAL A 170 -16.53 5.45 -6.23
N VAL A 171 -15.45 5.38 -7.00
CA VAL A 171 -14.59 4.20 -7.07
C VAL A 171 -13.52 4.34 -6.00
N VAL A 172 -13.35 3.32 -5.15
CA VAL A 172 -12.30 3.30 -4.13
C VAL A 172 -11.21 2.32 -4.53
N VAL A 173 -9.97 2.75 -4.36
CA VAL A 173 -8.77 1.91 -4.55
C VAL A 173 -7.98 1.93 -3.25
N SER A 174 -7.62 0.77 -2.71
CA SER A 174 -6.68 0.67 -1.59
C SER A 174 -5.39 0.01 -2.05
N ILE A 175 -4.24 0.58 -1.71
CA ILE A 175 -2.94 0.14 -2.22
C ILE A 175 -2.05 -0.40 -1.10
N ASN A 176 -1.19 -1.35 -1.46
CA ASN A 176 -0.02 -1.69 -0.68
C ASN A 176 1.20 -0.86 -1.12
N TYR A 177 2.20 -0.78 -0.26
CA TYR A 177 3.53 -0.28 -0.57
C TYR A 177 4.54 -0.93 0.37
N ARG A 178 5.81 -1.04 -0.04
CA ARG A 178 6.88 -1.62 0.80
C ARG A 178 7.08 -0.83 2.07
N LEU A 179 7.37 -1.55 3.15
CA LEU A 179 7.45 -1.05 4.51
C LEU A 179 8.83 -1.31 5.11
N GLY A 180 9.14 -0.58 6.18
CA GLY A 180 10.34 -0.79 6.97
C GLY A 180 11.61 -0.79 6.13
N ILE A 181 12.49 -1.72 6.40
CA ILE A 181 13.77 -1.85 5.69
C ILE A 181 13.59 -2.11 4.18
N PHE A 182 12.56 -2.86 3.78
CA PHE A 182 12.30 -3.17 2.37
C PHE A 182 11.84 -1.96 1.56
N GLY A 183 11.14 -1.02 2.21
CA GLY A 183 10.60 0.18 1.59
C GLY A 183 11.49 1.41 1.73
N PHE A 184 12.40 1.44 2.70
CA PHE A 184 13.07 2.69 3.08
C PHE A 184 14.58 2.58 3.31
N LEU A 185 15.20 1.41 3.12
CA LEU A 185 16.66 1.30 3.08
C LEU A 185 17.19 2.17 1.94
N SER A 186 18.25 2.95 2.23
CA SER A 186 18.92 3.80 1.24
C SER A 186 20.43 3.72 1.44
N LEU A 187 21.15 3.43 0.37
CA LEU A 187 22.59 3.55 0.32
C LEU A 187 23.03 4.92 -0.21
N GLU A 188 22.05 5.79 -0.55
CA GLU A 188 22.28 7.09 -1.20
C GLU A 188 23.06 6.95 -2.53
N THR A 189 22.86 5.82 -3.20
CA THR A 189 23.39 5.54 -4.54
C THR A 189 22.25 5.53 -5.57
N GLU A 190 22.59 5.63 -6.85
CA GLU A 190 21.61 5.58 -7.94
C GLU A 190 20.83 4.25 -7.92
N ASP A 191 21.50 3.13 -7.63
CA ASP A 191 20.90 1.79 -7.57
C ASP A 191 20.06 1.56 -6.30
N ALA A 192 20.34 2.27 -5.21
CA ALA A 192 19.64 2.14 -3.94
C ALA A 192 19.27 3.51 -3.35
N PRO A 193 18.40 4.27 -4.03
CA PRO A 193 18.12 5.66 -3.67
C PRO A 193 17.29 5.82 -2.39
N GLY A 194 16.61 4.75 -1.94
CA GLY A 194 15.67 4.81 -0.83
C GLY A 194 14.27 5.29 -1.22
N ASN A 195 13.41 5.48 -0.21
CA ASN A 195 12.02 5.92 -0.37
C ASN A 195 11.18 5.04 -1.30
N LEU A 196 11.53 3.77 -1.41
CA LEU A 196 10.92 2.83 -2.35
C LEU A 196 9.43 2.64 -2.09
N GLY A 197 9.00 2.72 -0.81
CA GLY A 197 7.58 2.70 -0.47
C GLY A 197 6.80 3.87 -1.08
N LEU A 198 7.41 5.07 -1.21
CA LEU A 198 6.78 6.20 -1.90
C LEU A 198 6.79 6.01 -3.43
N TRP A 199 7.83 5.40 -3.97
CA TRP A 199 7.87 5.01 -5.37
C TRP A 199 6.80 3.96 -5.70
N ASP A 200 6.55 3.00 -4.80
CA ASP A 200 5.49 2.01 -4.95
C ASP A 200 4.10 2.68 -4.99
N GLN A 201 3.86 3.64 -4.09
CA GLN A 201 2.63 4.43 -4.08
C GLN A 201 2.45 5.20 -5.39
N ARG A 202 3.52 5.84 -5.89
CA ARG A 202 3.49 6.52 -7.18
C ARG A 202 3.19 5.55 -8.32
N MET A 203 3.79 4.36 -8.32
CA MET A 203 3.54 3.33 -9.33
C MET A 203 2.07 2.87 -9.31
N ALA A 204 1.48 2.72 -8.13
CA ALA A 204 0.04 2.43 -8.00
C ALA A 204 -0.81 3.56 -8.61
N LEU A 205 -0.45 4.82 -8.42
CA LEU A 205 -1.15 5.96 -9.04
C LEU A 205 -1.00 5.96 -10.58
N VAL A 206 0.18 5.58 -11.12
CA VAL A 206 0.37 5.37 -12.56
C VAL A 206 -0.54 4.27 -13.07
N TRP A 207 -0.63 3.16 -12.34
CA TRP A 207 -1.52 2.06 -12.68
C TRP A 207 -2.99 2.51 -12.67
N VAL A 208 -3.43 3.23 -11.65
CA VAL A 208 -4.79 3.81 -11.55
C VAL A 208 -5.08 4.68 -12.77
N ARG A 209 -4.20 5.60 -13.13
CA ARG A 209 -4.38 6.45 -14.31
C ARG A 209 -4.58 5.66 -15.60
N LYS A 210 -3.91 4.50 -15.74
CA LYS A 210 -3.98 3.67 -16.95
C LYS A 210 -5.15 2.71 -16.99
N ASN A 211 -5.69 2.31 -15.84
CA ASN A 211 -6.63 1.19 -15.76
C ASN A 211 -7.99 1.53 -15.13
N ILE A 212 -8.13 2.60 -14.33
CA ILE A 212 -9.32 2.80 -13.51
C ILE A 212 -10.60 3.03 -14.32
N ALA A 213 -10.48 3.47 -15.57
CA ALA A 213 -11.61 3.62 -16.48
C ALA A 213 -12.30 2.28 -16.78
N TYR A 214 -11.59 1.17 -16.76
CA TYR A 214 -12.15 -0.17 -16.93
C TYR A 214 -13.02 -0.61 -15.74
N PHE A 215 -12.92 0.13 -14.63
CA PHE A 215 -13.69 -0.09 -13.41
C PHE A 215 -14.72 1.02 -13.14
N GLY A 216 -15.03 1.82 -14.15
CA GLY A 216 -16.03 2.90 -14.10
C GLY A 216 -15.49 4.22 -13.51
N GLY A 217 -14.21 4.30 -13.16
CA GLY A 217 -13.58 5.50 -12.58
C GLY A 217 -13.08 6.51 -13.61
N ASP A 218 -13.07 7.79 -13.25
CA ASP A 218 -12.51 8.89 -14.04
C ASP A 218 -11.03 9.10 -13.67
N PRO A 219 -10.09 8.78 -14.55
CA PRO A 219 -8.66 9.00 -14.29
C PRO A 219 -8.28 10.49 -14.16
N ASN A 220 -9.20 11.42 -14.52
CA ASN A 220 -9.02 12.86 -14.38
C ASN A 220 -9.70 13.44 -13.11
N LYS A 221 -10.29 12.59 -12.27
CA LYS A 221 -10.92 12.96 -10.99
C LYS A 221 -10.45 12.07 -9.85
N VAL A 222 -9.13 12.00 -9.66
CA VAL A 222 -8.49 11.16 -8.64
C VAL A 222 -8.20 11.99 -7.40
N THR A 223 -8.71 11.54 -6.25
CA THR A 223 -8.38 12.06 -4.91
C THR A 223 -7.49 11.04 -4.20
N ILE A 224 -6.32 11.44 -3.75
CA ILE A 224 -5.51 10.60 -2.85
C ILE A 224 -5.82 10.97 -1.40
N PHE A 225 -5.93 9.96 -0.53
CA PHE A 225 -6.20 10.22 0.88
C PHE A 225 -5.52 9.17 1.76
N GLY A 226 -5.18 9.56 2.98
CA GLY A 226 -4.49 8.68 3.91
C GLY A 226 -4.47 9.21 5.33
N GLU A 227 -4.17 8.34 6.28
CA GLU A 227 -4.10 8.65 7.70
C GLU A 227 -2.67 8.41 8.22
N SER A 228 -2.21 9.24 9.19
CA SER A 228 -0.89 9.09 9.83
C SER A 228 0.24 9.09 8.79
N ALA A 229 1.06 8.02 8.69
CA ALA A 229 2.08 7.86 7.65
C ALA A 229 1.51 7.92 6.22
N GLY A 230 0.25 7.46 6.02
CA GLY A 230 -0.47 7.61 4.75
C GLY A 230 -0.78 9.08 4.45
N SER A 231 -1.13 9.88 5.46
CA SER A 231 -1.29 11.33 5.33
C SER A 231 0.03 12.03 5.00
N MET A 232 1.12 11.64 5.65
CA MET A 232 2.47 12.11 5.31
C MET A 232 2.81 11.79 3.85
N SER A 233 2.51 10.56 3.40
CA SER A 233 2.68 10.13 2.01
C SER A 233 1.90 11.02 1.04
N VAL A 234 0.64 11.31 1.34
CA VAL A 234 -0.18 12.25 0.55
C VAL A 234 0.50 13.61 0.43
N ASN A 235 1.03 14.14 1.54
CA ASN A 235 1.75 15.41 1.52
C ASN A 235 3.06 15.34 0.69
N PHE A 236 3.79 14.22 0.74
CA PHE A 236 4.96 14.03 -0.12
C PHE A 236 4.61 14.00 -1.60
N HIS A 237 3.51 13.34 -1.98
CA HIS A 237 3.02 13.37 -3.37
C HIS A 237 2.60 14.77 -3.82
N LEU A 238 2.00 15.60 -2.95
CA LEU A 238 1.70 17.00 -3.25
C LEU A 238 2.95 17.80 -3.56
N LEU A 239 4.05 17.54 -2.85
CA LEU A 239 5.32 18.24 -3.01
C LEU A 239 6.16 17.70 -4.17
N SER A 240 5.96 16.43 -4.56
CA SER A 240 6.78 15.74 -5.56
C SER A 240 6.42 16.14 -7.00
N PRO A 241 7.38 16.67 -7.79
CA PRO A 241 7.19 16.89 -9.22
C PRO A 241 6.84 15.60 -9.98
N GLN A 242 7.35 14.44 -9.52
CA GLN A 242 7.14 13.13 -10.14
C GLN A 242 5.70 12.62 -10.01
N SER A 243 4.92 13.17 -9.08
CA SER A 243 3.51 12.80 -8.87
C SER A 243 2.53 13.74 -9.58
N ARG A 244 3.02 14.75 -10.27
CA ARG A 244 2.18 15.73 -11.00
C ARG A 244 1.31 15.04 -12.04
N GLY A 245 0.02 15.37 -12.05
CA GLY A 245 -0.96 14.85 -13.00
C GLY A 245 -1.38 13.40 -12.74
N LEU A 246 -0.95 12.77 -11.63
CA LEU A 246 -1.43 11.45 -11.22
C LEU A 246 -2.67 11.54 -10.31
N PHE A 247 -2.90 12.67 -9.69
CA PHE A 247 -4.09 12.96 -8.88
C PHE A 247 -4.46 14.46 -8.98
N HIS A 248 -5.66 14.81 -8.50
CA HIS A 248 -6.29 16.12 -8.67
C HIS A 248 -6.67 16.74 -7.34
N GLN A 249 -6.92 15.93 -6.32
CA GLN A 249 -7.32 16.34 -4.97
C GLN A 249 -6.58 15.47 -3.94
N ALA A 250 -6.48 16.00 -2.70
CA ALA A 250 -5.80 15.33 -1.62
C ALA A 250 -6.50 15.56 -0.28
N ILE A 251 -6.58 14.51 0.55
CA ILE A 251 -7.10 14.58 1.92
C ILE A 251 -6.03 14.02 2.85
N MET A 252 -5.55 14.84 3.78
CA MET A 252 -4.53 14.48 4.76
C MET A 252 -5.14 14.36 6.14
N GLN A 253 -5.09 13.16 6.72
CA GLN A 253 -5.66 12.88 8.05
C GLN A 253 -4.53 12.57 9.03
N SER A 254 -4.30 13.47 9.99
CA SER A 254 -3.35 13.28 11.09
C SER A 254 -1.89 13.07 10.68
N GLY A 255 -1.36 13.87 9.75
CA GLY A 255 0.05 13.83 9.38
C GLY A 255 0.43 14.76 8.24
N THR A 256 1.67 15.27 8.29
CA THR A 256 2.26 16.13 7.26
C THR A 256 3.73 15.79 7.05
N ALA A 257 4.29 16.18 5.89
CA ALA A 257 5.70 15.97 5.56
C ALA A 257 6.69 16.71 6.48
N ILE A 258 6.23 17.75 7.17
CA ILE A 258 7.04 18.55 8.11
C ILE A 258 6.96 18.04 9.56
N SER A 259 6.31 16.91 9.79
CA SER A 259 6.25 16.29 11.11
C SER A 259 7.66 16.00 11.64
N SER A 260 7.87 16.17 12.96
CA SER A 260 9.12 15.78 13.60
C SER A 260 9.46 14.30 13.43
N TYR A 261 8.45 13.48 13.17
CA TYR A 261 8.60 12.06 12.84
C TYR A 261 9.39 11.82 11.54
N THR A 262 9.43 12.80 10.65
CA THR A 262 10.18 12.74 9.39
C THR A 262 11.60 13.34 9.50
N ASN A 263 12.11 13.63 10.69
CA ASN A 263 13.39 14.31 10.91
C ASN A 263 14.50 13.37 11.42
N LEU A 264 15.47 12.97 10.54
CA LEU A 264 16.68 12.19 10.94
C LEU A 264 17.80 13.07 11.51
N ASN A 265 18.60 12.50 12.40
CA ASN A 265 19.82 13.15 12.94
C ASN A 265 21.08 12.82 12.13
N LYS A 266 21.02 11.82 11.24
CA LYS A 266 22.13 11.35 10.39
C LYS A 266 21.61 11.04 8.98
N SER A 267 22.51 10.85 8.01
CA SER A 267 22.12 10.45 6.66
C SER A 267 21.45 9.06 6.66
N PRO A 268 20.54 8.80 5.72
CA PRO A 268 19.91 7.48 5.57
C PRO A 268 20.93 6.36 5.37
N SER A 269 21.97 6.62 4.58
CA SER A 269 23.06 5.65 4.34
C SER A 269 23.78 5.25 5.62
N HIS A 270 23.89 6.15 6.61
CA HIS A 270 24.48 5.80 7.90
C HIS A 270 23.75 4.64 8.58
N TYR A 271 22.43 4.65 8.57
CA TYR A 271 21.61 3.59 9.16
C TYR A 271 21.66 2.31 8.33
N SER A 272 21.57 2.46 7.01
CA SER A 272 21.62 1.33 6.06
C SER A 272 22.97 0.61 6.12
N ASN A 273 24.07 1.36 6.20
CA ASN A 273 25.41 0.80 6.34
C ASN A 273 25.59 0.06 7.68
N SER A 274 25.02 0.58 8.78
CA SER A 274 25.02 -0.13 10.07
C SER A 274 24.32 -1.50 9.98
N VAL A 275 23.20 -1.58 9.26
CA VAL A 275 22.52 -2.86 9.01
C VAL A 275 23.36 -3.76 8.10
N ALA A 276 23.96 -3.20 7.04
CA ALA A 276 24.83 -3.95 6.13
C ALA A 276 26.03 -4.55 6.87
N GLU A 277 26.65 -3.80 7.78
CA GLU A 277 27.75 -4.30 8.63
C GLU A 277 27.30 -5.48 9.51
N LYS A 278 26.15 -5.36 10.19
CA LYS A 278 25.61 -6.43 11.05
C LYS A 278 25.26 -7.70 10.26
N LEU A 279 24.89 -7.55 9.00
CA LEU A 279 24.57 -8.64 8.10
C LEU A 279 25.80 -9.21 7.35
N GLY A 280 27.00 -8.68 7.65
CA GLY A 280 28.23 -9.10 6.97
C GLY A 280 28.40 -8.56 5.55
N CYS A 281 27.56 -7.62 5.12
CA CYS A 281 27.61 -7.00 3.81
C CYS A 281 28.47 -5.73 3.75
N GLY A 282 28.89 -5.16 4.88
CA GLY A 282 29.58 -3.87 4.95
C GLY A 282 30.93 -3.83 4.24
N MET A 283 31.59 -4.97 4.06
CA MET A 283 32.88 -5.10 3.36
C MET A 283 32.73 -5.72 1.95
N SER A 284 31.51 -5.85 1.43
CA SER A 284 31.26 -6.39 0.10
C SER A 284 31.60 -5.35 -0.97
N ASP A 285 32.19 -5.78 -2.08
CA ASP A 285 32.41 -4.95 -3.27
C ASP A 285 31.07 -4.44 -3.86
N ASN A 286 29.99 -5.17 -3.61
CA ASN A 286 28.63 -4.78 -3.97
C ASN A 286 27.69 -5.01 -2.77
N VAL A 287 27.54 -3.96 -1.95
CA VAL A 287 26.69 -3.98 -0.76
C VAL A 287 25.24 -4.26 -1.08
N LEU A 288 24.70 -3.65 -2.15
CA LEU A 288 23.32 -3.86 -2.58
C LEU A 288 23.04 -5.32 -2.92
N LYS A 289 23.89 -5.92 -3.75
CA LYS A 289 23.74 -7.34 -4.14
C LYS A 289 23.83 -8.27 -2.93
N CYS A 290 24.77 -8.01 -2.01
CA CYS A 290 24.86 -8.75 -0.77
C CYS A 290 23.55 -8.68 0.03
N LEU A 291 22.98 -7.48 0.20
CA LEU A 291 21.72 -7.29 0.91
C LEU A 291 20.51 -7.94 0.21
N GLN A 292 20.52 -7.96 -1.13
CA GLN A 292 19.49 -8.65 -1.92
C GLN A 292 19.50 -10.18 -1.68
N ASP A 293 20.66 -10.75 -1.43
CA ASP A 293 20.84 -12.19 -1.19
C ASP A 293 20.53 -12.61 0.26
N VAL A 294 20.41 -11.65 1.20
CA VAL A 294 20.03 -11.95 2.59
C VAL A 294 18.57 -12.41 2.66
N PRO A 295 18.25 -13.51 3.38
CA PRO A 295 16.87 -13.93 3.56
C PRO A 295 16.00 -12.82 4.16
N ALA A 296 14.79 -12.63 3.63
CA ALA A 296 13.88 -11.56 4.05
C ALA A 296 13.62 -11.54 5.57
N LYS A 297 13.46 -12.72 6.18
CA LYS A 297 13.29 -12.85 7.63
C LYS A 297 14.49 -12.32 8.42
N THR A 298 15.70 -12.57 7.93
CA THR A 298 16.93 -12.07 8.55
C THR A 298 17.02 -10.56 8.44
N LEU A 299 16.77 -10.00 7.26
CA LEU A 299 16.67 -8.54 7.04
C LEU A 299 15.66 -7.91 7.99
N HIS A 300 14.48 -8.46 8.08
CA HIS A 300 13.39 -7.94 8.92
C HIS A 300 13.77 -7.96 10.40
N GLY A 301 14.53 -8.96 10.87
CA GLY A 301 15.04 -9.03 12.23
C GLY A 301 15.88 -7.82 12.65
N HIS A 302 16.40 -7.07 11.68
CA HIS A 302 17.15 -5.83 11.89
C HIS A 302 16.31 -4.55 11.72
N LEU A 303 14.98 -4.68 11.62
CA LEU A 303 14.08 -3.52 11.47
C LEU A 303 14.26 -2.49 12.60
N PHE A 304 14.44 -2.95 13.83
CA PHE A 304 14.63 -2.08 15.00
C PHE A 304 16.06 -1.53 15.14
N ASP A 305 17.03 -2.18 14.51
CA ASP A 305 18.38 -1.64 14.35
C ASP A 305 18.43 -0.56 13.29
N PHE A 306 17.56 -0.68 12.31
CA PHE A 306 17.20 0.33 11.35
C PHE A 306 16.28 1.31 12.08
N ASP A 307 16.88 2.26 12.79
CA ASP A 307 16.18 3.23 13.62
C ASP A 307 14.92 3.75 12.87
N GLN A 308 13.77 3.67 13.50
CA GLN A 308 12.51 4.19 12.92
C GLN A 308 12.66 5.64 12.44
N CYS A 309 13.58 6.38 13.04
CA CYS A 309 13.98 7.70 12.55
C CYS A 309 14.67 7.66 11.17
N ALA A 310 15.22 6.53 10.70
CA ALA A 310 15.85 6.42 9.37
C ALA A 310 14.84 6.40 8.23
N ILE A 311 13.61 5.96 8.50
CA ILE A 311 12.53 5.93 7.52
C ILE A 311 12.22 7.33 6.98
N ASN A 312 12.63 8.40 7.64
CA ASN A 312 11.94 9.67 7.55
C ASN A 312 12.70 10.85 6.99
N ARG A 313 14.00 10.77 6.70
CA ARG A 313 14.74 11.96 6.27
C ARG A 313 15.20 12.01 4.83
N ASN A 314 15.22 10.89 4.13
CA ASN A 314 15.56 10.91 2.71
C ASN A 314 14.35 11.13 1.81
N ILE A 315 13.31 11.71 2.38
CA ILE A 315 12.27 12.36 1.60
C ILE A 315 12.78 13.75 1.19
N GLY A 316 14.08 13.85 0.98
CA GLY A 316 14.61 14.86 0.10
C GLY A 316 13.83 14.72 -1.19
N LEU A 317 13.16 15.77 -1.61
CA LEU A 317 12.32 15.93 -2.79
C LEU A 317 13.04 15.59 -4.12
N THR A 318 14.17 14.95 -4.06
CA THR A 318 14.95 14.40 -5.16
C THR A 318 14.54 12.96 -5.40
N PHE A 319 13.48 12.80 -6.17
CA PHE A 319 13.37 11.62 -7.00
C PHE A 319 14.60 11.64 -7.92
N PRO A 320 15.37 10.55 -8.08
CA PRO A 320 16.48 10.51 -9.01
C PRO A 320 15.97 10.89 -10.41
N GLY A 321 16.59 11.85 -11.05
CA GLY A 321 16.26 12.27 -12.42
C GLY A 321 15.82 13.72 -12.61
N ASN A 322 16.35 14.64 -11.82
CA ASN A 322 16.43 16.07 -12.19
C ASN A 322 17.88 16.50 -12.35
#